data_e2dde505d6727c09b815da69e6816eaf
#
_entry.id   e2dde505d6727c09b815da69e6816eaf
#
_cell.length_a   1.000
_cell.length_b   1.000
_cell.length_c   1.000
_cell.angle_alpha   90.00
_cell.angle_beta   90.00
_cell.angle_gamma   90.00
#
_symmetry.space_group_name_H-M   'P 1'
#
loop_
_entity.id
_entity.type
_entity.pdbx_description
1 polymer ?
#
loop_
_entity_poly.entity_id
_entity_poly.type
_entity_poly.pdbx_seq_one_letter_code
_entity_poly.pdbx_strand_id
1 'polypeptide(L)'
;MTAADFASWAVPDLVLTLGEREYIIPPPSVDDMGKLLACAVRGEVKLGIVKGPIPDDVQAVLDTIQPDEHPALGQTNYDQMVADGINPTTIHRMAYYTVFFWARGKEYADQLAVLLWGREEAERAEAEEPAPKG
;
A
#
# COMPACT_ATOMS: atom_id res chain seq x y z
N MET A 1 23.93 -20.87 26.00
CA MET A 1 23.48 -19.81 25.07
C MET A 1 22.26 -20.31 24.32
N THR A 2 21.18 -19.54 24.32
CA THR A 2 19.96 -19.93 23.68
C THR A 2 19.79 -19.13 22.37
N ALA A 3 19.62 -19.84 21.28
CA ALA A 3 19.35 -19.21 19.98
C ALA A 3 17.83 -19.14 19.74
N ALA A 4 17.36 -18.03 19.19
CA ALA A 4 15.98 -17.90 18.75
C ALA A 4 15.91 -18.16 17.25
N ASP A 5 14.98 -19.01 16.84
CA ASP A 5 14.73 -19.28 15.43
C ASP A 5 13.69 -18.33 14.90
N PHE A 6 14.10 -17.44 14.00
CA PHE A 6 13.23 -16.44 13.39
C PHE A 6 12.54 -16.89 12.10
N ALA A 7 12.72 -18.15 11.70
CA ALA A 7 12.14 -18.62 10.43
C ALA A 7 10.63 -18.39 10.35
N SER A 8 9.92 -18.60 11.47
CA SER A 8 8.46 -18.38 11.51
C SER A 8 8.07 -16.89 11.58
N TRP A 9 9.00 -16.02 11.91
CA TRP A 9 8.77 -14.58 12.01
C TRP A 9 9.44 -13.79 10.88
N ALA A 10 10.18 -14.49 10.02
CA ALA A 10 10.80 -13.85 8.86
C ALA A 10 9.69 -13.29 7.96
N VAL A 11 9.82 -12.02 7.58
CA VAL A 11 8.82 -11.34 6.79
C VAL A 11 9.14 -11.53 5.30
N PRO A 12 8.23 -12.15 4.51
CA PRO A 12 8.47 -12.30 3.08
C PRO A 12 8.29 -10.97 2.35
N ASP A 13 8.82 -10.90 1.13
CA ASP A 13 8.56 -9.78 0.24
C ASP A 13 7.09 -9.71 -0.13
N LEU A 14 6.59 -8.50 -0.35
CA LEU A 14 5.28 -8.30 -0.97
C LEU A 14 5.46 -8.31 -2.48
N VAL A 15 4.67 -9.12 -3.18
CA VAL A 15 4.67 -9.14 -4.63
C VAL A 15 3.38 -8.49 -5.13
N LEU A 16 3.51 -7.39 -5.85
CA LEU A 16 2.37 -6.73 -6.50
C LEU A 16 2.40 -7.05 -7.98
N THR A 17 1.29 -7.58 -8.49
CA THR A 17 1.16 -7.89 -9.91
C THR A 17 0.24 -6.90 -10.60
N LEU A 18 0.60 -6.49 -11.80
CA LEU A 18 -0.22 -5.64 -12.65
C LEU A 18 -0.18 -6.22 -14.06
N GLY A 19 -1.23 -7.00 -14.40
CA GLY A 19 -1.22 -7.79 -15.61
C GLY A 19 -0.09 -8.81 -15.58
N GLU A 20 0.81 -8.76 -16.57
CA GLU A 20 1.96 -9.66 -16.64
C GLU A 20 3.18 -9.12 -15.89
N ARG A 21 3.09 -7.90 -15.38
CA ARG A 21 4.19 -7.29 -14.63
C ARG A 21 4.13 -7.65 -13.16
N GLU A 22 5.30 -7.73 -12.56
CA GLU A 22 5.47 -8.12 -11.19
C GLU A 22 6.47 -7.18 -10.53
N TYR A 23 6.09 -6.63 -9.38
CA TYR A 23 6.96 -5.76 -8.59
C TYR A 23 7.19 -6.39 -7.24
N ILE A 24 8.44 -6.62 -6.90
CA ILE A 24 8.82 -7.22 -5.62
C ILE A 24 9.19 -6.10 -4.66
N ILE A 25 8.44 -5.99 -3.58
CA ILE A 25 8.63 -4.95 -2.59
C ILE A 25 9.15 -5.59 -1.31
N PRO A 26 10.41 -5.32 -0.96
CA PRO A 26 10.98 -5.90 0.26
C PRO A 26 10.35 -5.27 1.50
N PRO A 27 10.39 -5.96 2.64
CA PRO A 27 9.94 -5.40 3.90
C PRO A 27 10.64 -4.07 4.20
N PRO A 28 9.90 -3.09 4.75
CA PRO A 28 10.50 -1.78 5.04
C PRO A 28 11.53 -1.86 6.17
N SER A 29 12.50 -0.94 6.14
CA SER A 29 13.40 -0.72 7.26
C SER A 29 12.62 -0.25 8.48
N VAL A 30 13.27 -0.24 9.65
CA VAL A 30 12.65 0.26 10.88
C VAL A 30 12.20 1.71 10.71
N ASP A 31 13.04 2.55 10.10
CA ASP A 31 12.72 3.95 9.86
C ASP A 31 11.54 4.10 8.90
N ASP A 32 11.54 3.36 7.80
CA ASP A 32 10.44 3.40 6.84
C ASP A 32 9.16 2.85 7.46
N MET A 33 9.25 1.82 8.28
CA MET A 33 8.08 1.27 8.97
C MET A 33 7.40 2.32 9.85
N GLY A 34 8.17 3.14 10.54
CA GLY A 34 7.63 4.27 11.31
C GLY A 34 6.86 5.25 10.42
N LYS A 35 7.41 5.56 9.25
CA LYS A 35 6.75 6.42 8.26
C LYS A 35 5.46 5.78 7.73
N LEU A 36 5.48 4.47 7.45
CA LEU A 36 4.30 3.75 6.97
C LEU A 36 3.18 3.72 8.01
N LEU A 37 3.52 3.51 9.28
CA LEU A 37 2.55 3.57 10.37
C LEU A 37 1.90 4.94 10.46
N ALA A 38 2.68 6.01 10.33
CA ALA A 38 2.16 7.38 10.32
C ALA A 38 1.23 7.61 9.12
N CYS A 39 1.62 7.12 7.95
CA CYS A 39 0.78 7.21 6.74
C CYS A 39 -0.54 6.45 6.91
N ALA A 40 -0.51 5.27 7.55
CA ALA A 40 -1.71 4.48 7.82
C ALA A 40 -2.67 5.24 8.73
N VAL A 41 -2.17 5.82 9.81
CA VAL A 41 -2.99 6.63 10.73
C VAL A 41 -3.60 7.81 10.00
N ARG A 42 -2.82 8.54 9.21
CA ARG A 42 -3.35 9.66 8.41
C ARG A 42 -4.48 9.21 7.48
N GLY A 43 -4.29 8.10 6.79
CA GLY A 43 -5.31 7.55 5.90
C GLY A 43 -6.58 7.17 6.65
N GLU A 44 -6.44 6.53 7.80
CA GLU A 44 -7.56 6.12 8.65
C GLU A 44 -8.34 7.32 9.19
N VAL A 45 -7.65 8.38 9.57
CA VAL A 45 -8.30 9.62 10.00
C VAL A 45 -9.07 10.26 8.85
N LYS A 46 -8.46 10.34 7.67
CA LYS A 46 -9.11 10.92 6.48
C LYS A 46 -10.32 10.13 6.01
N LEU A 47 -10.28 8.81 6.18
CA LEU A 47 -11.41 7.93 5.83
C LEU A 47 -12.50 7.88 6.91
N GLY A 48 -12.25 8.49 8.06
CA GLY A 48 -13.21 8.45 9.17
C GLY A 48 -13.19 7.16 9.98
N ILE A 49 -12.23 6.27 9.74
CA ILE A 49 -12.06 5.03 10.51
C ILE A 49 -11.60 5.36 11.93
N VAL A 50 -10.69 6.32 12.02
CA VAL A 50 -10.23 6.87 13.29
C VAL A 50 -10.78 8.29 13.43
N LYS A 51 -11.45 8.57 14.54
CA LYS A 51 -12.04 9.88 14.81
C LYS A 51 -11.01 10.85 15.36
N GLY A 52 -11.23 12.12 15.09
CA GLY A 52 -10.40 13.22 15.59
C GLY A 52 -9.31 13.63 14.61
N PRO A 53 -8.50 14.62 15.00
CA PRO A 53 -7.38 15.07 14.17
C PRO A 53 -6.24 14.05 14.20
N ILE A 54 -5.32 14.19 13.24
CA ILE A 54 -4.09 13.39 13.27
C ILE A 54 -3.31 13.76 14.53
N PRO A 55 -2.90 12.76 15.36
CA PRO A 55 -2.11 13.05 16.56
C PRO A 55 -0.82 13.79 16.23
N ASP A 56 -0.37 14.66 17.14
CA ASP A 56 0.81 15.51 16.92
C ASP A 56 2.09 14.71 16.66
N ASP A 57 2.28 13.60 17.37
CA ASP A 57 3.44 12.72 17.19
C ASP A 57 3.43 12.05 15.82
N VAL A 58 2.25 11.68 15.32
CA VAL A 58 2.09 11.14 13.97
C VAL A 58 2.38 12.22 12.93
N GLN A 59 1.84 13.40 13.10
CA GLN A 59 2.09 14.52 12.18
C GLN A 59 3.59 14.86 12.11
N ALA A 60 4.29 14.80 13.25
CA ALA A 60 5.73 15.04 13.28
C ALA A 60 6.49 14.05 12.39
N VAL A 61 6.11 12.78 12.40
CA VAL A 61 6.71 11.77 11.51
C VAL A 61 6.37 12.05 10.06
N LEU A 62 5.10 12.36 9.76
CA LEU A 62 4.67 12.68 8.39
C LEU A 62 5.45 13.87 7.83
N ASP A 63 5.74 14.87 8.66
CA ASP A 63 6.48 16.05 8.24
C ASP A 63 7.94 15.74 7.86
N THR A 64 8.48 14.60 8.25
CA THR A 64 9.82 14.15 7.86
C THR A 64 9.87 13.52 6.48
N ILE A 65 8.71 13.15 5.91
CA ILE A 65 8.65 12.50 4.60
C ILE A 65 8.79 13.56 3.51
N GLN A 66 9.82 13.42 2.69
CA GLN A 66 10.06 14.36 1.60
C GLN A 66 9.09 14.13 0.44
N PRO A 67 8.77 15.16 -0.37
CA PRO A 67 7.83 15.02 -1.50
C PRO A 67 8.26 13.97 -2.54
N ASP A 68 9.55 13.74 -2.68
CA ASP A 68 10.12 12.77 -3.63
C ASP A 68 10.47 11.44 -2.98
N GLU A 69 10.14 11.26 -1.72
CA GLU A 69 10.41 10.03 -0.98
C GLU A 69 9.25 9.04 -1.14
N HIS A 70 9.58 7.75 -1.32
CA HIS A 70 8.59 6.70 -1.52
C HIS A 70 8.81 5.57 -0.49
N PRO A 71 8.43 5.79 0.77
CA PRO A 71 8.73 4.83 1.83
C PRO A 71 7.99 3.50 1.69
N ALA A 72 6.85 3.48 1.02
CA ALA A 72 6.08 2.26 0.83
C ALA A 72 6.68 1.38 -0.27
N LEU A 73 6.80 1.92 -1.48
CA LEU A 73 7.27 1.17 -2.66
C LEU A 73 8.79 1.09 -2.74
N GLY A 74 9.49 2.06 -2.18
CA GLY A 74 10.91 2.24 -2.38
C GLY A 74 11.20 2.95 -3.70
N GLN A 75 12.35 3.63 -3.77
CA GLN A 75 12.71 4.44 -4.94
C GLN A 75 12.86 3.58 -6.21
N THR A 76 13.50 2.42 -6.07
CA THR A 76 13.75 1.54 -7.23
C THR A 76 12.44 1.08 -7.87
N ASN A 77 11.49 0.60 -7.06
CA ASN A 77 10.19 0.17 -7.57
C ASN A 77 9.40 1.32 -8.15
N TYR A 78 9.40 2.47 -7.48
CA TYR A 78 8.70 3.66 -7.98
C TYR A 78 9.26 4.07 -9.34
N ASP A 79 10.59 4.17 -9.47
CA ASP A 79 11.23 4.53 -10.73
C ASP A 79 10.92 3.52 -11.84
N GLN A 80 10.88 2.23 -11.49
CA GLN A 80 10.56 1.18 -12.46
C GLN A 80 9.10 1.30 -12.94
N MET A 81 8.18 1.57 -12.04
CA MET A 81 6.77 1.77 -12.40
C MET A 81 6.58 2.95 -13.33
N VAL A 82 7.28 4.06 -13.06
CA VAL A 82 7.27 5.23 -13.94
C VAL A 82 7.85 4.89 -15.30
N ALA A 83 8.99 4.20 -15.33
CA ALA A 83 9.63 3.78 -16.58
C ALA A 83 8.75 2.82 -17.39
N ASP A 84 7.98 1.99 -16.71
CA ASP A 84 7.04 1.05 -17.33
C ASP A 84 5.77 1.73 -17.85
N GLY A 85 5.63 3.03 -17.61
CA GLY A 85 4.48 3.80 -18.08
C GLY A 85 3.20 3.55 -17.27
N ILE A 86 3.32 3.10 -16.03
CA ILE A 86 2.16 2.88 -15.18
C ILE A 86 1.49 4.23 -14.88
N ASN A 87 0.17 4.25 -14.97
CA ASN A 87 -0.62 5.44 -14.66
C ASN A 87 -0.34 5.92 -13.23
N PRO A 88 -0.08 7.22 -13.02
CA PRO A 88 0.19 7.75 -11.66
C PRO A 88 -0.86 7.38 -10.62
N THR A 89 -2.13 7.34 -10.99
CA THR A 89 -3.21 6.93 -10.06
C THR A 89 -3.03 5.49 -9.62
N THR A 90 -2.65 4.61 -10.55
CA THR A 90 -2.40 3.20 -10.25
C THR A 90 -1.19 3.06 -9.33
N ILE A 91 -0.10 3.78 -9.61
CA ILE A 91 1.08 3.78 -8.73
C ILE A 91 0.69 4.23 -7.32
N HIS A 92 -0.13 5.28 -7.24
CA HIS A 92 -0.61 5.81 -5.95
C HIS A 92 -1.44 4.76 -5.19
N ARG A 93 -2.31 4.03 -5.88
CA ARG A 93 -3.10 2.96 -5.26
C ARG A 93 -2.22 1.80 -4.78
N MET A 94 -1.21 1.44 -5.57
CA MET A 94 -0.24 0.40 -5.17
C MET A 94 0.54 0.82 -3.93
N ALA A 95 0.96 2.09 -3.85
CA ALA A 95 1.63 2.64 -2.68
C ALA A 95 0.70 2.64 -1.46
N TYR A 96 -0.54 3.06 -1.64
CA TYR A 96 -1.54 3.11 -0.59
C TYR A 96 -1.83 1.71 -0.03
N TYR A 97 -2.03 0.74 -0.91
CA TYR A 97 -2.21 -0.65 -0.51
C TYR A 97 -1.01 -1.16 0.30
N THR A 98 0.19 -0.85 -0.17
CA THR A 98 1.44 -1.31 0.46
C THR A 98 1.60 -0.71 1.86
N VAL A 99 1.21 0.55 2.07
CA VAL A 99 1.19 1.16 3.40
C VAL A 99 0.38 0.31 4.37
N PHE A 100 -0.85 -0.02 4.01
CA PHE A 100 -1.73 -0.79 4.90
C PHE A 100 -1.31 -2.26 5.01
N PHE A 101 -0.76 -2.82 3.95
CA PHE A 101 -0.20 -4.17 4.00
C PHE A 101 0.86 -4.31 5.10
N TRP A 102 1.85 -3.41 5.10
CA TRP A 102 2.90 -3.44 6.11
C TRP A 102 2.43 -2.97 7.49
N ALA A 103 1.58 -1.97 7.55
CA ALA A 103 1.14 -1.39 8.81
C ALA A 103 0.07 -2.21 9.52
N ARG A 104 -0.84 -2.84 8.78
CA ARG A 104 -2.03 -3.49 9.33
C ARG A 104 -2.21 -4.95 8.94
N GLY A 105 -1.46 -5.45 7.97
CA GLY A 105 -1.57 -6.81 7.48
C GLY A 105 -2.37 -6.96 6.19
N LYS A 106 -2.20 -8.11 5.56
CA LYS A 106 -2.80 -8.38 4.24
C LYS A 106 -4.32 -8.32 4.24
N GLU A 107 -4.95 -8.95 5.23
CA GLU A 107 -6.42 -9.00 5.29
C GLU A 107 -7.03 -7.61 5.36
N TYR A 108 -6.49 -6.75 6.22
CA TYR A 108 -6.93 -5.37 6.35
C TYR A 108 -6.72 -4.60 5.05
N ALA A 109 -5.54 -4.72 4.44
CA ALA A 109 -5.23 -4.05 3.19
C ALA A 109 -6.16 -4.49 2.05
N ASP A 110 -6.43 -5.79 1.94
CA ASP A 110 -7.34 -6.33 0.94
C ASP A 110 -8.77 -5.80 1.12
N GLN A 111 -9.27 -5.80 2.36
CA GLN A 111 -10.62 -5.31 2.65
C GLN A 111 -10.73 -3.82 2.34
N LEU A 112 -9.71 -3.04 2.69
CA LEU A 112 -9.70 -1.61 2.41
C LEU A 112 -9.67 -1.33 0.90
N ALA A 113 -8.87 -2.08 0.16
CA ALA A 113 -8.80 -1.96 -1.30
C ALA A 113 -10.15 -2.25 -1.95
N VAL A 114 -10.84 -3.30 -1.51
CA VAL A 114 -12.18 -3.62 -2.01
C VAL A 114 -13.17 -2.51 -1.66
N LEU A 115 -13.10 -1.98 -0.45
CA LEU A 115 -13.98 -0.89 -0.03
C LEU A 115 -13.78 0.37 -0.87
N LEU A 116 -12.52 0.72 -1.14
CA LEU A 116 -12.19 1.96 -1.86
C LEU A 116 -12.33 1.84 -3.37
N TRP A 117 -11.94 0.68 -3.93
CA TRP A 117 -11.81 0.53 -5.39
C TRP A 117 -12.63 -0.61 -5.98
N GLY A 118 -13.16 -1.48 -5.15
CA GLY A 118 -13.90 -2.65 -5.60
C GLY A 118 -15.13 -2.31 -6.43
N ARG A 119 -15.80 -1.19 -6.09
CA ARG A 119 -16.97 -0.72 -6.84
C ARG A 119 -16.58 -0.30 -8.25
N GLU A 120 -15.48 0.44 -8.41
CA GLU A 120 -14.99 0.84 -9.72
C GLU A 120 -14.63 -0.37 -10.57
N GLU A 121 -14.00 -1.36 -9.94
CA GLU A 121 -13.65 -2.61 -10.61
C GLU A 121 -14.90 -3.35 -11.10
N ALA A 122 -15.92 -3.45 -10.24
CA ALA A 122 -17.18 -4.09 -10.59
C ALA A 122 -17.88 -3.36 -11.75
N GLU A 123 -17.94 -2.03 -11.70
CA GLU A 123 -18.53 -1.21 -12.75
C GLU A 123 -17.77 -1.37 -14.08
N ARG A 124 -16.45 -1.44 -14.01
CA ARG A 124 -15.62 -1.65 -15.20
C ARG A 124 -15.83 -3.04 -15.79
N ALA A 125 -15.90 -4.07 -14.95
CA ALA A 125 -16.18 -5.43 -15.39
C ALA A 125 -17.53 -5.53 -16.07
N GLU A 126 -18.57 -4.88 -15.54
CA GLU A 126 -19.88 -4.82 -16.17
C GLU A 126 -19.84 -4.12 -17.53
N ALA A 127 -19.07 -3.04 -17.64
CA ALA A 127 -18.94 -2.30 -18.89
C ALA A 127 -18.19 -3.10 -19.97
N GLU A 128 -17.30 -3.98 -19.56
CA GLU A 128 -16.50 -4.82 -20.47
C GLU A 128 -17.17 -6.15 -20.82
N GLU A 129 -18.17 -6.55 -20.04
CA GLU A 129 -18.89 -7.80 -20.35
C GLU A 129 -19.65 -7.68 -21.66
N PRO A 130 -19.54 -8.70 -22.53
CA PRO A 130 -20.39 -8.74 -23.70
C PRO A 130 -21.86 -8.82 -23.28
N ALA A 131 -22.72 -8.14 -24.01
CA ALA A 131 -24.15 -8.15 -23.74
C ALA A 131 -24.65 -9.59 -23.60
N PRO A 132 -25.49 -9.88 -22.59
CA PRO A 132 -26.00 -11.24 -22.43
C PRO A 132 -26.71 -11.67 -23.70
N LYS A 133 -26.31 -12.82 -24.19
CA LYS A 133 -27.01 -13.45 -25.32
C LYS A 133 -28.37 -13.88 -24.82
N GLY A 134 -29.35 -13.15 -25.23
CA GLY A 134 -30.74 -13.40 -24.86
C GLY A 134 -31.25 -14.71 -25.45
#